data_0fb34624063eb5720e940cab68458c5c
#
_entry.id   0fb34624063eb5720e940cab68458c5c
#
_cell.length_a   1.000
_cell.length_b   1.000
_cell.length_c   1.000
_cell.angle_alpha   90.00
_cell.angle_beta   90.00
_cell.angle_gamma   90.00
#
_symmetry.space_group_name_H-M   'P 1'
#
loop_
_entity.id
_entity.type
_entity.pdbx_description
1 polymer ?
#
loop_
_entity_poly.entity_id
_entity_poly.type
_entity_poly.pdbx_seq_one_letter_code
_entity_poly.pdbx_strand_id
1 'polypeptide(L)'
;MNKSISTAITLLALLFSFSFSGNALADNHCFRGTLDKQYCDRDHDLVADLPLKESEWVDPDTIIFSYTPVEDPAVYAKVWDGFISHMAKTTGKKVVFFPVQSYAAQYEAMRSGRLHIAGVNTGGNPVAVSCAGFVPFAMMASPDGSFGYEMEIIVPKGSSIKSPADIKGRTLAFTSPTSNSGSKAPQALLKSEFGLVADTDYNTVYSGKHDNSVLGIANNDYEAAAVANSVMNRMFDRGVVKREDIVSIYKSATFPTTGYGHANNLHPTVVAKIKQAFFTFDWEGSDLQKEFKKEGAFVAINHKADWNVIRKIDKANGVSYDCK
;
A
#
# COMPACT_ATOMS: atom_id res chain seq x y z
N MET A 1 40.66 88.54 3.05
CA MET A 1 40.05 88.00 1.84
C MET A 1 40.78 86.70 1.52
N ASN A 2 40.35 85.55 2.07
CA ASN A 2 40.90 84.24 1.74
C ASN A 2 39.80 83.32 1.32
N LYS A 3 39.87 82.86 0.09
CA LYS A 3 39.00 81.80 -0.45
C LYS A 3 39.64 80.47 -0.10
N SER A 4 38.97 79.63 0.67
CA SER A 4 39.34 78.25 0.87
C SER A 4 38.64 77.37 -0.16
N ILE A 5 39.39 76.62 -0.92
CA ILE A 5 38.99 75.61 -1.89
C ILE A 5 38.84 74.31 -1.14
N SER A 6 37.61 73.77 -1.11
CA SER A 6 37.32 72.46 -0.52
C SER A 6 37.37 71.41 -1.62
N THR A 7 38.34 70.49 -1.53
CA THR A 7 38.48 69.36 -2.47
C THR A 7 37.65 68.19 -1.95
N ALA A 8 36.61 67.82 -2.68
CA ALA A 8 35.82 66.61 -2.39
C ALA A 8 36.54 65.39 -2.97
N ILE A 9 36.91 64.46 -2.10
CA ILE A 9 37.41 63.14 -2.51
C ILE A 9 36.23 62.19 -2.59
N THR A 10 35.88 61.77 -3.80
CA THR A 10 34.86 60.75 -4.03
C THR A 10 35.50 59.37 -3.90
N LEU A 11 35.14 58.67 -2.80
CA LEU A 11 35.58 57.30 -2.58
C LEU A 11 34.63 56.37 -3.33
N LEU A 12 35.10 55.74 -4.42
CA LEU A 12 34.38 54.76 -5.21
C LEU A 12 34.54 53.38 -4.52
N ALA A 13 33.54 52.93 -3.77
CA ALA A 13 33.51 51.62 -3.14
C ALA A 13 33.09 50.58 -4.19
N LEU A 14 34.05 49.78 -4.67
CA LEU A 14 33.77 48.57 -5.49
C LEU A 14 33.21 47.47 -4.56
N LEU A 15 31.90 47.26 -4.61
CA LEU A 15 31.26 46.08 -4.03
C LEU A 15 31.56 44.85 -4.90
N PHE A 16 32.54 44.05 -4.49
CA PHE A 16 32.74 42.70 -5.03
C PHE A 16 31.65 41.79 -4.45
N SER A 17 30.58 41.56 -5.23
CA SER A 17 29.59 40.54 -4.94
C SER A 17 30.22 39.15 -5.15
N PHE A 18 30.72 38.53 -4.10
CA PHE A 18 31.04 37.10 -4.10
C PHE A 18 29.74 36.31 -4.16
N SER A 19 29.33 35.90 -5.36
CA SER A 19 28.31 34.86 -5.52
C SER A 19 28.92 33.54 -5.04
N PHE A 20 28.64 33.16 -3.80
CA PHE A 20 28.82 31.81 -3.34
C PHE A 20 27.81 30.94 -4.08
N SER A 21 28.21 30.38 -5.21
CA SER A 21 27.57 29.20 -5.77
C SER A 21 27.85 28.05 -4.80
N GLY A 22 27.00 27.91 -3.79
CA GLY A 22 26.97 26.71 -2.96
C GLY A 22 26.57 25.56 -3.85
N ASN A 23 27.54 24.81 -4.39
CA ASN A 23 27.31 23.45 -4.79
C ASN A 23 26.83 22.74 -3.52
N ALA A 24 25.52 22.55 -3.38
CA ALA A 24 24.98 21.56 -2.47
C ALA A 24 25.55 20.22 -2.95
N LEU A 25 26.65 19.78 -2.32
CA LEU A 25 27.11 18.41 -2.44
C LEU A 25 25.92 17.58 -1.96
N ALA A 26 25.24 16.92 -2.89
CA ALA A 26 24.22 15.94 -2.53
C ALA A 26 24.92 14.97 -1.58
N ASP A 27 24.40 14.89 -0.36
CA ASP A 27 24.91 13.98 0.65
C ASP A 27 24.73 12.56 0.12
N ASN A 28 25.81 11.96 -0.38
CA ASN A 28 25.84 10.61 -0.90
C ASN A 28 25.72 9.55 0.19
N HIS A 29 25.40 9.96 1.42
CA HIS A 29 25.26 9.05 2.54
C HIS A 29 23.98 8.21 2.34
N CYS A 30 24.15 6.90 2.17
CA CYS A 30 23.04 5.96 2.03
C CYS A 30 22.45 5.64 3.42
N PHE A 31 21.52 6.48 3.88
CA PHE A 31 20.66 6.12 5.01
C PHE A 31 19.68 5.03 4.55
N ARG A 32 19.28 4.10 5.42
CA ARG A 32 18.42 2.98 5.07
C ARG A 32 17.21 2.80 5.99
N GLY A 33 17.31 3.20 7.24
CA GLY A 33 16.24 2.90 8.21
C GLY A 33 15.94 1.39 8.25
N THR A 34 14.73 1.03 7.84
CA THR A 34 14.28 -0.37 7.73
C THR A 34 14.45 -0.99 6.34
N LEU A 35 15.00 -0.25 5.37
CA LEU A 35 15.17 -0.72 4.00
C LEU A 35 16.28 -1.78 3.90
N ASP A 36 16.11 -2.73 2.98
CA ASP A 36 17.13 -3.71 2.60
C ASP A 36 18.44 -3.00 2.19
N LYS A 37 19.57 -3.72 2.34
CA LYS A 37 20.92 -3.21 2.07
C LYS A 37 21.13 -2.62 0.67
N GLN A 38 20.29 -3.01 -0.29
CA GLN A 38 20.38 -2.52 -1.68
C GLN A 38 19.69 -1.18 -1.91
N TYR A 39 18.91 -0.67 -0.94
CA TYR A 39 18.16 0.58 -1.06
C TYR A 39 18.69 1.66 -0.14
N CYS A 40 18.48 2.92 -0.52
CA CYS A 40 18.77 4.11 0.28
C CYS A 40 17.50 4.95 0.43
N ASP A 41 17.37 5.63 1.55
CA ASP A 41 16.31 6.58 1.92
C ASP A 41 16.98 7.89 2.36
N ARG A 42 17.45 8.69 1.38
CA ARG A 42 18.25 9.90 1.62
C ARG A 42 17.43 11.09 2.11
N ASP A 43 16.13 11.11 1.74
CA ASP A 43 15.19 12.16 2.14
C ASP A 43 14.35 11.79 3.38
N HIS A 44 14.59 10.60 3.94
CA HIS A 44 13.95 10.10 5.16
C HIS A 44 12.42 9.99 5.07
N ASP A 45 11.90 9.64 3.91
CA ASP A 45 10.47 9.43 3.69
C ASP A 45 10.02 7.97 3.92
N LEU A 46 10.95 7.09 4.31
CA LEU A 46 10.81 5.65 4.55
C LEU A 46 10.63 4.82 3.27
N VAL A 47 10.94 5.37 2.11
CA VAL A 47 10.79 4.71 0.82
C VAL A 47 12.15 4.66 0.10
N ALA A 48 12.36 3.65 -0.73
CA ALA A 48 13.60 3.53 -1.49
C ALA A 48 13.71 4.63 -2.55
N ASP A 49 14.79 5.37 -2.50
CA ASP A 49 15.15 6.36 -3.53
C ASP A 49 15.48 5.72 -4.88
N LEU A 50 15.37 6.52 -5.92
CA LEU A 50 15.92 6.18 -7.24
C LEU A 50 17.44 5.95 -7.12
N PRO A 51 18.01 4.88 -7.75
CA PRO A 51 19.44 4.69 -7.80
C PRO A 51 20.16 5.90 -8.39
N LEU A 52 21.35 6.23 -7.83
CA LEU A 52 22.13 7.38 -8.27
C LEU A 52 22.74 7.22 -9.68
N LYS A 53 23.01 5.97 -10.08
CA LYS A 53 23.57 5.67 -11.38
C LYS A 53 22.46 5.44 -12.39
N GLU A 54 22.42 6.22 -13.45
CA GLU A 54 21.44 6.05 -14.54
C GLU A 54 21.51 4.67 -15.20
N SER A 55 22.68 4.01 -15.18
CA SER A 55 22.84 2.65 -15.68
C SER A 55 22.07 1.58 -14.88
N GLU A 56 21.58 1.94 -13.69
CA GLU A 56 20.75 1.08 -12.85
C GLU A 56 19.24 1.35 -13.07
N TRP A 57 18.88 2.35 -13.88
CA TRP A 57 17.50 2.68 -14.18
C TRP A 57 16.92 1.75 -15.24
N VAL A 58 15.71 1.34 -15.04
CA VAL A 58 14.99 0.40 -15.92
C VAL A 58 13.95 1.15 -16.75
N ASP A 59 14.07 1.06 -18.06
CA ASP A 59 13.10 1.54 -19.04
C ASP A 59 12.51 0.34 -19.81
N PRO A 60 11.51 -0.39 -19.26
CA PRO A 60 11.03 -1.62 -19.87
C PRO A 60 10.17 -1.34 -21.11
N ASP A 61 10.31 -2.15 -22.17
CA ASP A 61 9.41 -2.12 -23.33
C ASP A 61 7.99 -2.57 -22.98
N THR A 62 7.87 -3.45 -22.00
CA THR A 62 6.60 -3.95 -21.47
C THR A 62 6.52 -3.70 -19.98
N ILE A 63 5.54 -2.89 -19.55
CA ILE A 63 5.23 -2.66 -18.15
C ILE A 63 4.38 -3.83 -17.63
N ILE A 64 4.82 -4.45 -16.54
CA ILE A 64 4.07 -5.51 -15.86
C ILE A 64 3.35 -4.90 -14.65
N PHE A 65 2.04 -5.05 -14.60
CA PHE A 65 1.18 -4.56 -13.53
C PHE A 65 0.51 -5.73 -12.80
N SER A 66 0.41 -5.68 -11.49
CA SER A 66 -0.29 -6.66 -10.65
C SER A 66 -1.16 -5.98 -9.61
N TYR A 67 -2.35 -6.53 -9.39
CA TYR A 67 -3.20 -6.17 -8.25
C TYR A 67 -3.04 -7.17 -7.12
N THR A 68 -3.15 -6.71 -5.89
CA THR A 68 -3.02 -7.54 -4.68
C THR A 68 -4.02 -8.69 -4.66
N PRO A 69 -3.59 -9.95 -4.41
CA PRO A 69 -4.46 -11.12 -4.43
C PRO A 69 -5.29 -11.26 -3.13
N VAL A 70 -6.16 -10.29 -2.85
CA VAL A 70 -7.07 -10.33 -1.68
C VAL A 70 -8.19 -11.36 -1.84
N GLU A 71 -8.48 -11.72 -3.09
CA GLU A 71 -9.39 -12.77 -3.54
C GLU A 71 -8.69 -13.58 -4.65
N ASP A 72 -9.38 -14.54 -5.26
CA ASP A 72 -8.86 -15.23 -6.45
C ASP A 72 -8.51 -14.20 -7.54
N PRO A 73 -7.26 -14.18 -8.04
CA PRO A 73 -6.84 -13.22 -9.07
C PRO A 73 -7.67 -13.26 -10.36
N ALA A 74 -8.33 -14.39 -10.65
CA ALA A 74 -9.22 -14.51 -11.80
C ALA A 74 -10.41 -13.54 -11.74
N VAL A 75 -10.86 -13.15 -10.55
CA VAL A 75 -11.92 -12.16 -10.34
C VAL A 75 -11.56 -10.82 -10.98
N TYR A 76 -10.27 -10.46 -10.92
CA TYR A 76 -9.76 -9.16 -11.36
C TYR A 76 -9.24 -9.15 -12.81
N ALA A 77 -9.18 -10.29 -13.49
CA ALA A 77 -8.52 -10.40 -14.80
C ALA A 77 -9.05 -9.41 -15.83
N LYS A 78 -10.37 -9.14 -15.81
CA LYS A 78 -11.02 -8.19 -16.72
C LYS A 78 -11.28 -6.81 -16.11
N VAL A 79 -11.32 -6.72 -14.79
CA VAL A 79 -11.61 -5.46 -14.07
C VAL A 79 -10.58 -4.37 -14.39
N TRP A 80 -9.34 -4.78 -14.65
CA TRP A 80 -8.23 -3.87 -14.94
C TRP A 80 -8.03 -3.56 -16.43
N ASP A 81 -8.74 -4.21 -17.37
CA ASP A 81 -8.49 -4.07 -18.82
C ASP A 81 -8.57 -2.61 -19.31
N GLY A 82 -9.60 -1.89 -18.90
CA GLY A 82 -9.76 -0.47 -19.24
C GLY A 82 -8.62 0.41 -18.70
N PHE A 83 -8.23 0.20 -17.46
CA PHE A 83 -7.11 0.91 -16.83
C PHE A 83 -5.76 0.58 -17.50
N ILE A 84 -5.52 -0.69 -17.83
CA ILE A 84 -4.32 -1.15 -18.53
C ILE A 84 -4.22 -0.51 -19.91
N SER A 85 -5.34 -0.47 -20.65
CA SER A 85 -5.40 0.19 -21.96
C SER A 85 -5.12 1.67 -21.87
N HIS A 86 -5.66 2.36 -20.83
CA HIS A 86 -5.39 3.76 -20.57
C HIS A 86 -3.89 3.98 -20.22
N MET A 87 -3.32 3.13 -19.36
CA MET A 87 -1.91 3.20 -19.01
C MET A 87 -1.01 2.95 -20.22
N ALA A 88 -1.33 2.00 -21.08
CA ALA A 88 -0.58 1.75 -22.30
C ALA A 88 -0.59 2.97 -23.23
N LYS A 89 -1.73 3.62 -23.41
CA LYS A 89 -1.85 4.86 -24.20
C LYS A 89 -1.03 6.01 -23.60
N THR A 90 -1.11 6.20 -22.28
CA THR A 90 -0.42 7.30 -21.58
C THR A 90 1.09 7.11 -21.55
N THR A 91 1.56 5.88 -21.31
CA THR A 91 3.00 5.59 -21.26
C THR A 91 3.65 5.43 -22.63
N GLY A 92 2.86 5.06 -23.66
CA GLY A 92 3.36 4.66 -24.97
C GLY A 92 4.02 3.28 -24.96
N LYS A 93 3.78 2.47 -23.92
CA LYS A 93 4.39 1.15 -23.74
C LYS A 93 3.32 0.06 -23.73
N LYS A 94 3.72 -1.18 -24.02
CA LYS A 94 2.88 -2.34 -23.76
C LYS A 94 2.68 -2.47 -22.25
N VAL A 95 1.45 -2.71 -21.79
CA VAL A 95 1.14 -2.99 -20.38
C VAL A 95 0.42 -4.34 -20.28
N VAL A 96 0.85 -5.17 -19.33
CA VAL A 96 0.32 -6.53 -19.14
C VAL A 96 -0.07 -6.71 -17.69
N PHE A 97 -1.28 -7.22 -17.45
CA PHE A 97 -1.69 -7.67 -16.13
C PHE A 97 -1.05 -9.02 -15.80
N PHE A 98 -0.42 -9.11 -14.63
CA PHE A 98 0.20 -10.31 -14.12
C PHE A 98 -0.53 -10.77 -12.85
N PRO A 99 -1.36 -11.82 -12.94
CA PRO A 99 -2.04 -12.37 -11.78
C PRO A 99 -1.06 -13.10 -10.88
N VAL A 100 -1.02 -12.73 -9.60
CA VAL A 100 -0.21 -13.41 -8.57
C VAL A 100 -1.12 -14.13 -7.59
N GLN A 101 -0.66 -15.26 -7.04
CA GLN A 101 -1.46 -16.10 -6.16
C GLN A 101 -1.30 -15.77 -4.68
N SER A 102 -0.22 -15.07 -4.29
CA SER A 102 0.04 -14.69 -2.91
C SER A 102 0.74 -13.34 -2.81
N TYR A 103 0.64 -12.69 -1.65
CA TYR A 103 1.36 -11.45 -1.37
C TYR A 103 2.89 -11.64 -1.46
N ALA A 104 3.42 -12.74 -0.94
CA ALA A 104 4.85 -13.04 -1.01
C ALA A 104 5.34 -13.16 -2.46
N ALA A 105 4.58 -13.84 -3.33
CA ALA A 105 4.91 -13.95 -4.76
C ALA A 105 4.90 -12.58 -5.46
N GLN A 106 4.00 -11.66 -5.05
CA GLN A 106 3.96 -10.29 -5.57
C GLN A 106 5.24 -9.51 -5.20
N TYR A 107 5.64 -9.56 -3.92
CA TYR A 107 6.84 -8.85 -3.45
C TYR A 107 8.10 -9.41 -4.10
N GLU A 108 8.21 -10.72 -4.22
CA GLU A 108 9.35 -11.37 -4.87
C GLU A 108 9.42 -11.06 -6.37
N ALA A 109 8.27 -10.99 -7.07
CA ALA A 109 8.23 -10.57 -8.47
C ALA A 109 8.75 -9.14 -8.66
N MET A 110 8.43 -8.22 -7.75
CA MET A 110 8.93 -6.84 -7.78
C MET A 110 10.42 -6.80 -7.44
N ARG A 111 10.84 -7.42 -6.35
CA ARG A 111 12.23 -7.48 -5.91
C ARG A 111 13.17 -8.04 -6.99
N SER A 112 12.70 -9.01 -7.76
CA SER A 112 13.46 -9.64 -8.86
C SER A 112 13.34 -8.90 -10.19
N GLY A 113 12.71 -7.71 -10.25
CA GLY A 113 12.56 -6.91 -11.46
C GLY A 113 11.55 -7.45 -12.48
N ARG A 114 10.76 -8.46 -12.12
CA ARG A 114 9.70 -9.04 -12.98
C ARG A 114 8.36 -8.33 -12.88
N LEU A 115 8.19 -7.45 -11.92
CA LEU A 115 6.99 -6.65 -11.68
C LEU A 115 7.38 -5.18 -11.55
N HIS A 116 6.73 -4.32 -12.34
CA HIS A 116 7.08 -2.91 -12.43
C HIS A 116 6.13 -2.02 -11.64
N ILE A 117 4.84 -2.36 -11.61
CA ILE A 117 3.78 -1.63 -10.92
C ILE A 117 2.93 -2.63 -10.13
N ALA A 118 2.58 -2.27 -8.91
CA ALA A 118 1.73 -3.12 -8.09
C ALA A 118 0.69 -2.31 -7.30
N GLY A 119 -0.49 -2.89 -7.11
CA GLY A 119 -1.32 -2.59 -5.96
C GLY A 119 -0.95 -3.56 -4.84
N VAL A 120 -0.38 -3.07 -3.74
CA VAL A 120 0.09 -3.87 -2.61
C VAL A 120 -0.87 -3.74 -1.44
N ASN A 121 -1.24 -4.85 -0.82
CA ASN A 121 -2.16 -4.88 0.32
C ASN A 121 -1.65 -4.03 1.50
N THR A 122 -2.58 -3.49 2.27
CA THR A 122 -2.30 -2.54 3.35
C THR A 122 -1.23 -3.01 4.33
N GLY A 123 -1.38 -4.24 4.86
CA GLY A 123 -0.45 -4.78 5.86
C GLY A 123 0.91 -5.19 5.29
N GLY A 124 0.98 -5.53 4.01
CA GLY A 124 2.23 -5.88 3.33
C GLY A 124 3.00 -4.70 2.77
N ASN A 125 2.36 -3.53 2.71
CA ASN A 125 2.97 -2.33 2.13
C ASN A 125 4.33 -1.97 2.79
N PRO A 126 4.47 -1.91 4.13
CA PRO A 126 5.77 -1.65 4.75
C PRO A 126 6.85 -2.71 4.42
N VAL A 127 6.46 -3.97 4.30
CA VAL A 127 7.39 -5.05 3.90
C VAL A 127 7.81 -4.90 2.44
N ALA A 128 6.87 -4.61 1.53
CA ALA A 128 7.18 -4.40 0.12
C ALA A 128 8.09 -3.18 -0.09
N VAL A 129 7.86 -2.09 0.66
CA VAL A 129 8.73 -0.91 0.67
C VAL A 129 10.12 -1.28 1.15
N SER A 130 10.23 -1.96 2.29
CA SER A 130 11.52 -2.31 2.88
C SER A 130 12.31 -3.32 2.05
N CYS A 131 11.63 -4.34 1.48
CA CYS A 131 12.30 -5.51 0.94
C CYS A 131 12.23 -5.65 -0.59
N ALA A 132 11.31 -4.99 -1.25
CA ALA A 132 11.10 -5.12 -2.69
C ALA A 132 11.34 -3.83 -3.48
N GLY A 133 11.76 -2.74 -2.83
CA GLY A 133 11.92 -1.44 -3.50
C GLY A 133 10.59 -0.88 -4.02
N PHE A 134 9.50 -1.20 -3.37
CA PHE A 134 8.19 -0.67 -3.73
C PHE A 134 8.06 0.79 -3.33
N VAL A 135 7.74 1.67 -4.27
CA VAL A 135 7.54 3.11 -4.07
C VAL A 135 6.04 3.42 -4.20
N PRO A 136 5.27 3.42 -3.11
CA PRO A 136 3.85 3.71 -3.15
C PRO A 136 3.60 5.20 -3.40
N PHE A 137 2.61 5.53 -4.26
CA PHE A 137 2.29 6.91 -4.61
C PHE A 137 0.79 7.20 -4.67
N ALA A 138 -0.06 6.17 -4.74
CA ALA A 138 -1.51 6.35 -4.85
C ALA A 138 -2.29 5.29 -4.08
N MET A 139 -3.55 5.59 -3.77
CA MET A 139 -4.59 4.64 -3.36
C MET A 139 -5.93 5.02 -3.98
N MET A 140 -6.88 4.08 -3.98
CA MET A 140 -8.25 4.36 -4.39
C MET A 140 -8.97 5.16 -3.31
N ALA A 141 -9.84 6.08 -3.74
CA ALA A 141 -10.69 6.90 -2.89
C ALA A 141 -12.06 7.11 -3.53
N SER A 142 -13.03 7.45 -2.71
CA SER A 142 -14.33 7.93 -3.16
C SER A 142 -14.20 9.28 -3.87
N PRO A 143 -15.20 9.72 -4.66
CA PRO A 143 -15.14 11.01 -5.37
C PRO A 143 -14.94 12.23 -4.47
N ASP A 144 -15.33 12.15 -3.20
CA ASP A 144 -15.13 13.20 -2.20
C ASP A 144 -13.73 13.17 -1.55
N GLY A 145 -12.86 12.26 -1.98
CA GLY A 145 -11.52 12.07 -1.45
C GLY A 145 -11.45 11.22 -0.18
N SER A 146 -12.58 10.76 0.36
CA SER A 146 -12.57 9.83 1.48
C SER A 146 -12.05 8.47 1.03
N PHE A 147 -11.28 7.80 1.89
CA PHE A 147 -10.70 6.50 1.60
C PHE A 147 -10.72 5.61 2.83
N GLY A 148 -10.56 4.33 2.59
CA GLY A 148 -10.32 3.38 3.65
C GLY A 148 -11.31 2.22 3.70
N TYR A 149 -10.95 1.28 4.55
CA TYR A 149 -11.75 0.10 4.85
C TYR A 149 -11.59 -0.26 6.33
N GLU A 150 -12.49 -1.10 6.83
CA GLU A 150 -12.42 -1.58 8.20
C GLU A 150 -12.12 -3.08 8.24
N MET A 151 -11.43 -3.50 9.29
CA MET A 151 -11.36 -4.90 9.66
C MET A 151 -12.65 -5.28 10.38
N GLU A 152 -13.22 -6.41 10.00
CA GLU A 152 -14.34 -7.01 10.73
C GLU A 152 -13.97 -8.41 11.21
N ILE A 153 -14.41 -8.74 12.43
CA ILE A 153 -14.46 -10.12 12.91
C ILE A 153 -15.88 -10.61 12.66
N ILE A 154 -15.97 -11.67 11.88
CA ILE A 154 -17.23 -12.24 11.42
C ILE A 154 -17.41 -13.68 11.90
N VAL A 155 -18.66 -14.05 12.09
CA VAL A 155 -19.07 -15.38 12.54
C VAL A 155 -20.28 -15.87 11.72
N PRO A 156 -20.56 -17.18 11.66
CA PRO A 156 -21.76 -17.70 11.02
C PRO A 156 -23.03 -17.21 11.69
N LYS A 157 -24.11 -17.13 10.91
CA LYS A 157 -25.47 -16.91 11.46
C LYS A 157 -25.77 -17.96 12.54
N GLY A 158 -26.25 -17.50 13.69
CA GLY A 158 -26.58 -18.40 14.82
C GLY A 158 -25.39 -18.82 15.69
N SER A 159 -24.16 -18.35 15.38
CA SER A 159 -22.99 -18.60 16.22
C SER A 159 -23.23 -18.24 17.69
N SER A 160 -22.62 -19.02 18.60
CA SER A 160 -22.56 -18.70 20.04
C SER A 160 -21.59 -17.56 20.35
N ILE A 161 -20.64 -17.25 19.47
CA ILE A 161 -19.69 -16.15 19.60
C ILE A 161 -20.42 -14.84 19.26
N LYS A 162 -20.53 -13.91 20.23
CA LYS A 162 -21.26 -12.65 20.08
C LYS A 162 -20.38 -11.42 20.21
N SER A 163 -19.17 -11.57 20.74
CA SER A 163 -18.20 -10.51 20.95
C SER A 163 -16.78 -11.03 20.74
N PRO A 164 -15.76 -10.16 20.56
CA PRO A 164 -14.38 -10.59 20.48
C PRO A 164 -13.88 -11.34 21.73
N ALA A 165 -14.44 -11.07 22.91
CA ALA A 165 -14.09 -11.79 24.15
C ALA A 165 -14.46 -13.29 24.09
N ASP A 166 -15.50 -13.65 23.34
CA ASP A 166 -15.97 -15.04 23.20
C ASP A 166 -15.06 -15.89 22.30
N ILE A 167 -14.04 -15.28 21.68
CA ILE A 167 -13.03 -15.99 20.88
C ILE A 167 -12.10 -16.83 21.78
N LYS A 168 -12.04 -16.54 23.07
CA LYS A 168 -11.23 -17.34 24.01
C LYS A 168 -11.61 -18.83 23.94
N GLY A 169 -10.58 -19.67 23.71
CA GLY A 169 -10.73 -21.12 23.55
C GLY A 169 -11.34 -21.57 22.22
N ARG A 170 -11.56 -20.65 21.27
CA ARG A 170 -12.11 -20.91 19.94
C ARG A 170 -11.02 -20.87 18.86
N THR A 171 -11.43 -21.12 17.61
CA THR A 171 -10.56 -20.99 16.45
C THR A 171 -10.93 -19.75 15.64
N LEU A 172 -9.96 -18.86 15.41
CA LEU A 172 -10.10 -17.68 14.58
C LEU A 172 -9.33 -17.89 13.26
N ALA A 173 -10.05 -17.83 12.14
CA ALA A 173 -9.45 -17.90 10.83
C ALA A 173 -8.84 -16.55 10.44
N PHE A 174 -7.56 -16.54 10.12
CA PHE A 174 -6.83 -15.45 9.49
C PHE A 174 -6.69 -15.70 7.99
N THR A 175 -6.39 -14.64 7.22
CA THR A 175 -6.19 -14.79 5.77
C THR A 175 -4.76 -15.14 5.43
N SER A 176 -3.82 -14.25 5.70
CA SER A 176 -2.39 -14.46 5.48
C SER A 176 -1.58 -13.63 6.49
N PRO A 177 -0.34 -14.05 6.84
CA PRO A 177 0.46 -13.38 7.89
C PRO A 177 0.71 -11.89 7.64
N THR A 178 0.81 -11.45 6.39
CA THR A 178 1.05 -10.04 6.02
C THR A 178 -0.22 -9.24 5.78
N SER A 179 -1.42 -9.83 5.92
CA SER A 179 -2.68 -9.11 5.84
C SER A 179 -2.87 -8.19 7.06
N ASN A 180 -3.25 -6.93 6.84
CA ASN A 180 -3.63 -6.05 7.95
C ASN A 180 -4.90 -6.55 8.64
N SER A 181 -6.04 -6.49 7.95
CA SER A 181 -7.35 -6.86 8.50
C SER A 181 -7.55 -8.36 8.70
N GLY A 182 -6.83 -9.19 7.94
CA GLY A 182 -6.96 -10.65 8.03
C GLY A 182 -5.95 -11.31 8.96
N SER A 183 -5.08 -10.57 9.65
CA SER A 183 -4.10 -11.15 10.58
C SER A 183 -3.58 -10.15 11.60
N LYS A 184 -2.87 -9.09 11.18
CA LYS A 184 -2.10 -8.22 12.08
C LYS A 184 -2.99 -7.37 13.00
N ALA A 185 -3.99 -6.70 12.44
CA ALA A 185 -4.89 -5.83 13.21
C ALA A 185 -5.75 -6.63 14.22
N PRO A 186 -6.40 -7.76 13.84
CA PRO A 186 -7.16 -8.53 14.83
C PRO A 186 -6.28 -9.09 15.95
N GLN A 187 -5.04 -9.52 15.68
CA GLN A 187 -4.13 -9.97 16.74
C GLN A 187 -3.78 -8.84 17.71
N ALA A 188 -3.40 -7.66 17.18
CA ALA A 188 -3.08 -6.50 18.01
C ALA A 188 -4.27 -6.07 18.87
N LEU A 189 -5.47 -6.04 18.28
CA LEU A 189 -6.71 -5.66 18.94
C LEU A 189 -7.11 -6.65 20.04
N LEU A 190 -7.17 -7.94 19.72
CA LEU A 190 -7.54 -8.97 20.69
C LEU A 190 -6.60 -8.96 21.89
N LYS A 191 -5.29 -8.74 21.65
CA LYS A 191 -4.31 -8.61 22.72
C LYS A 191 -4.49 -7.32 23.53
N SER A 192 -4.69 -6.17 22.88
CA SER A 192 -4.72 -4.88 23.58
C SER A 192 -6.03 -4.58 24.30
N GLU A 193 -7.16 -4.99 23.72
CA GLU A 193 -8.49 -4.65 24.26
C GLU A 193 -9.12 -5.78 25.10
N PHE A 194 -8.77 -7.05 24.77
CA PHE A 194 -9.39 -8.21 25.41
C PHE A 194 -8.39 -9.10 26.14
N GLY A 195 -7.07 -8.79 26.07
CA GLY A 195 -6.02 -9.59 26.71
C GLY A 195 -5.84 -10.97 26.09
N LEU A 196 -6.35 -11.21 24.87
CA LEU A 196 -6.30 -12.51 24.20
C LEU A 196 -5.11 -12.61 23.27
N VAL A 197 -4.27 -13.60 23.46
CA VAL A 197 -3.04 -13.86 22.70
C VAL A 197 -3.25 -15.06 21.77
N ALA A 198 -2.92 -14.88 20.49
CA ALA A 198 -2.99 -15.93 19.48
C ALA A 198 -2.14 -17.15 19.88
N ASP A 199 -2.63 -18.34 19.60
CA ASP A 199 -2.04 -19.64 19.88
C ASP A 199 -1.76 -19.90 21.39
N THR A 200 -2.28 -19.02 22.27
CA THR A 200 -2.26 -19.17 23.72
C THR A 200 -3.69 -19.19 24.27
N ASP A 201 -4.49 -18.15 23.95
CA ASP A 201 -5.86 -18.00 24.44
C ASP A 201 -6.89 -18.44 23.39
N TYR A 202 -6.54 -18.49 22.12
CA TYR A 202 -7.37 -18.99 21.02
C TYR A 202 -6.46 -19.60 19.92
N ASN A 203 -7.02 -20.57 19.19
CA ASN A 203 -6.32 -21.20 18.09
C ASN A 203 -6.37 -20.36 16.80
N THR A 204 -5.34 -20.43 15.96
CA THR A 204 -5.32 -19.76 14.66
C THR A 204 -5.22 -20.75 13.50
N VAL A 205 -5.90 -20.40 12.39
CA VAL A 205 -5.77 -21.09 11.10
C VAL A 205 -5.67 -20.03 10.00
N TYR A 206 -5.02 -20.36 8.88
CA TYR A 206 -4.89 -19.46 7.75
C TYR A 206 -5.69 -19.96 6.55
N SER A 207 -6.68 -19.18 6.10
CA SER A 207 -7.51 -19.48 4.92
C SER A 207 -6.83 -19.15 3.59
N GLY A 208 -5.74 -18.39 3.64
CA GLY A 208 -4.98 -17.91 2.48
C GLY A 208 -5.44 -16.55 1.94
N LYS A 209 -6.75 -16.32 1.80
CA LYS A 209 -7.35 -15.11 1.21
C LYS A 209 -8.65 -14.72 1.90
N HIS A 210 -9.12 -13.48 1.67
CA HIS A 210 -10.35 -12.97 2.30
C HIS A 210 -11.61 -13.70 1.80
N ASP A 211 -11.71 -14.02 0.52
CA ASP A 211 -12.82 -14.78 -0.05
C ASP A 211 -12.97 -16.15 0.61
N ASN A 212 -11.86 -16.87 0.81
CA ASN A 212 -11.87 -18.17 1.51
C ASN A 212 -12.38 -18.02 2.94
N SER A 213 -11.98 -16.97 3.67
CA SER A 213 -12.47 -16.71 5.02
C SER A 213 -13.97 -16.45 5.03
N VAL A 214 -14.45 -15.60 4.12
CA VAL A 214 -15.87 -15.25 4.01
C VAL A 214 -16.73 -16.47 3.63
N LEU A 215 -16.27 -17.26 2.64
CA LEU A 215 -16.92 -18.51 2.24
C LEU A 215 -16.95 -19.53 3.39
N GLY A 216 -15.83 -19.69 4.09
CA GLY A 216 -15.73 -20.62 5.23
C GLY A 216 -16.67 -20.25 6.37
N ILE A 217 -16.91 -18.96 6.63
CA ILE A 217 -17.92 -18.51 7.58
C ILE A 217 -19.34 -18.81 7.07
N ALA A 218 -19.63 -18.49 5.81
CA ALA A 218 -20.97 -18.74 5.26
C ALA A 218 -21.33 -20.24 5.20
N ASN A 219 -20.32 -21.10 5.04
CA ASN A 219 -20.47 -22.56 5.01
C ASN A 219 -20.37 -23.24 6.38
N ASN A 220 -20.08 -22.48 7.46
CA ASN A 220 -19.80 -22.99 8.81
C ASN A 220 -18.51 -23.84 8.91
N ASP A 221 -17.52 -23.62 8.04
CA ASP A 221 -16.21 -24.27 8.10
C ASP A 221 -15.30 -23.64 9.18
N TYR A 222 -15.55 -22.36 9.51
CA TYR A 222 -14.83 -21.60 10.55
C TYR A 222 -15.79 -21.08 11.62
N GLU A 223 -15.37 -21.09 12.89
CA GLU A 223 -16.13 -20.54 14.02
C GLU A 223 -16.17 -19.00 13.98
N ALA A 224 -15.05 -18.40 13.62
CA ALA A 224 -14.88 -16.95 13.44
C ALA A 224 -13.78 -16.69 12.40
N ALA A 225 -13.84 -15.54 11.74
CA ALA A 225 -12.79 -15.11 10.83
C ALA A 225 -12.59 -13.59 10.88
N ALA A 226 -11.36 -13.14 10.62
CA ALA A 226 -11.02 -11.73 10.48
C ALA A 226 -10.84 -11.37 9.01
N VAL A 227 -11.55 -10.35 8.53
CA VAL A 227 -11.61 -10.00 7.11
C VAL A 227 -11.56 -8.50 6.85
N ALA A 228 -11.30 -8.11 5.60
CA ALA A 228 -11.54 -6.77 5.08
C ALA A 228 -13.02 -6.65 4.71
N ASN A 229 -13.75 -5.69 5.29
CA ASN A 229 -15.14 -5.46 4.97
C ASN A 229 -15.36 -5.10 3.49
N SER A 230 -14.40 -4.43 2.87
CA SER A 230 -14.45 -4.08 1.44
C SER A 230 -14.52 -5.32 0.55
N VAL A 231 -13.76 -6.39 0.86
CA VAL A 231 -13.82 -7.67 0.14
C VAL A 231 -15.16 -8.36 0.39
N MET A 232 -15.55 -8.50 1.64
CA MET A 232 -16.81 -9.13 2.03
C MET A 232 -18.01 -8.43 1.35
N ASN A 233 -18.04 -7.09 1.33
CA ASN A 233 -19.13 -6.34 0.68
C ASN A 233 -19.17 -6.60 -0.83
N ARG A 234 -18.03 -6.66 -1.54
CA ARG A 234 -18.00 -7.02 -2.96
C ARG A 234 -18.53 -8.44 -3.21
N MET A 235 -18.23 -9.39 -2.33
CA MET A 235 -18.78 -10.74 -2.42
C MET A 235 -20.30 -10.76 -2.26
N PHE A 236 -20.85 -9.95 -1.35
CA PHE A 236 -22.31 -9.74 -1.24
C PHE A 236 -22.88 -9.12 -2.52
N ASP A 237 -22.24 -8.10 -3.04
CA ASP A 237 -22.68 -7.38 -4.25
C ASP A 237 -22.67 -8.27 -5.50
N ARG A 238 -21.74 -9.21 -5.58
CA ARG A 238 -21.68 -10.23 -6.64
C ARG A 238 -22.60 -11.44 -6.40
N GLY A 239 -23.28 -11.50 -5.25
CA GLY A 239 -24.15 -12.62 -4.88
C GLY A 239 -23.40 -13.93 -4.59
N VAL A 240 -22.09 -13.86 -4.31
CA VAL A 240 -21.26 -15.05 -3.97
C VAL A 240 -21.65 -15.63 -2.63
N VAL A 241 -22.00 -14.77 -1.67
CA VAL A 241 -22.52 -15.13 -0.34
C VAL A 241 -23.72 -14.25 -0.01
N LYS A 242 -24.60 -14.73 0.85
CA LYS A 242 -25.74 -13.95 1.34
C LYS A 242 -25.36 -13.20 2.61
N ARG A 243 -25.77 -11.93 2.68
CA ARG A 243 -25.47 -11.09 3.85
C ARG A 243 -26.07 -11.65 5.15
N GLU A 244 -27.22 -12.29 5.09
CA GLU A 244 -27.89 -12.89 6.24
C GLU A 244 -27.19 -14.13 6.82
N ASP A 245 -26.22 -14.73 6.13
CA ASP A 245 -25.49 -15.91 6.60
C ASP A 245 -24.28 -15.52 7.49
N ILE A 246 -23.94 -14.25 7.54
CA ILE A 246 -22.76 -13.73 8.24
C ILE A 246 -23.15 -12.65 9.23
N VAL A 247 -22.57 -12.73 10.44
CA VAL A 247 -22.73 -11.73 11.49
C VAL A 247 -21.38 -11.10 11.81
N SER A 248 -21.30 -9.77 11.75
CA SER A 248 -20.12 -9.02 12.23
C SER A 248 -20.26 -8.79 13.73
N ILE A 249 -19.27 -9.25 14.49
CA ILE A 249 -19.22 -9.09 15.96
C ILE A 249 -18.25 -7.99 16.39
N TYR A 250 -17.43 -7.50 15.48
CA TYR A 250 -16.51 -6.38 15.70
C TYR A 250 -16.16 -5.67 14.39
N LYS A 251 -15.99 -4.36 14.47
CA LYS A 251 -15.55 -3.50 13.39
C LYS A 251 -14.50 -2.51 13.91
N SER A 252 -13.37 -2.43 13.23
CA SER A 252 -12.27 -1.54 13.61
C SER A 252 -12.50 -0.09 13.18
N ALA A 253 -11.61 0.80 13.60
CA ALA A 253 -11.39 2.07 12.93
C ALA A 253 -10.91 1.86 11.47
N THR A 254 -11.01 2.90 10.66
CA THR A 254 -10.64 2.89 9.24
C THR A 254 -9.13 2.77 9.05
N PHE A 255 -8.71 1.93 8.11
CA PHE A 255 -7.33 1.77 7.64
C PHE A 255 -7.17 2.29 6.21
N PRO A 256 -5.95 2.72 5.80
CA PRO A 256 -5.67 2.98 4.39
C PRO A 256 -5.90 1.72 3.55
N THR A 257 -6.29 1.91 2.29
CA THR A 257 -6.57 0.79 1.38
C THR A 257 -5.29 0.20 0.76
N THR A 258 -5.42 -0.53 -0.35
CA THR A 258 -4.31 -0.96 -1.19
C THR A 258 -3.49 0.25 -1.64
N GLY A 259 -2.17 0.22 -1.38
CA GLY A 259 -1.25 1.22 -1.92
C GLY A 259 -0.78 0.83 -3.31
N TYR A 260 -0.91 1.73 -4.28
CA TYR A 260 -0.38 1.55 -5.63
C TYR A 260 0.98 2.22 -5.74
N GLY A 261 1.92 1.52 -6.35
CA GLY A 261 3.29 1.98 -6.45
C GLY A 261 4.06 1.30 -7.57
N HIS A 262 5.30 1.72 -7.74
CA HIS A 262 6.22 1.23 -8.77
C HIS A 262 7.53 0.71 -8.15
N ALA A 263 8.33 0.00 -8.92
CA ALA A 263 9.68 -0.38 -8.53
C ALA A 263 10.58 0.88 -8.48
N ASN A 264 11.43 1.00 -7.45
CA ASN A 264 12.23 2.19 -7.17
C ASN A 264 13.22 2.57 -8.28
N ASN A 265 13.61 1.61 -9.11
CA ASN A 265 14.61 1.80 -10.16
C ASN A 265 14.03 2.07 -11.56
N LEU A 266 12.72 2.30 -11.69
CA LEU A 266 12.17 2.69 -12.99
C LEU A 266 12.66 4.07 -13.42
N HIS A 267 12.92 4.20 -14.73
CA HIS A 267 13.35 5.48 -15.33
C HIS A 267 12.36 6.60 -14.99
N PRO A 268 12.82 7.80 -14.55
CA PRO A 268 11.94 8.89 -14.08
C PRO A 268 10.84 9.31 -15.05
N THR A 269 11.12 9.29 -16.37
CA THR A 269 10.11 9.61 -17.39
C THR A 269 8.99 8.57 -17.46
N VAL A 270 9.32 7.29 -17.23
CA VAL A 270 8.34 6.20 -17.16
C VAL A 270 7.48 6.37 -15.90
N VAL A 271 8.10 6.65 -14.76
CA VAL A 271 7.40 6.91 -13.49
C VAL A 271 6.43 8.08 -13.62
N ALA A 272 6.86 9.20 -14.24
CA ALA A 272 5.99 10.36 -14.46
C ALA A 272 4.74 9.99 -15.27
N LYS A 273 4.91 9.23 -16.36
CA LYS A 273 3.78 8.77 -17.18
C LYS A 273 2.88 7.74 -16.48
N ILE A 274 3.46 6.86 -15.65
CA ILE A 274 2.68 5.94 -14.81
C ILE A 274 1.80 6.72 -13.84
N LYS A 275 2.37 7.67 -13.10
CA LYS A 275 1.62 8.53 -12.19
C LYS A 275 0.53 9.33 -12.94
N GLN A 276 0.86 9.87 -14.11
CA GLN A 276 -0.13 10.52 -14.98
C GLN A 276 -1.29 9.56 -15.31
N ALA A 277 -1.00 8.31 -15.70
CA ALA A 277 -2.05 7.35 -16.02
C ALA A 277 -2.99 7.08 -14.83
N PHE A 278 -2.45 6.98 -13.61
CA PHE A 278 -3.29 6.81 -12.42
C PHE A 278 -4.19 8.02 -12.17
N PHE A 279 -3.64 9.24 -12.19
CA PHE A 279 -4.39 10.43 -11.80
C PHE A 279 -5.27 11.02 -12.90
N THR A 280 -5.16 10.52 -14.14
CA THR A 280 -6.02 10.94 -15.28
C THR A 280 -6.97 9.83 -15.75
N PHE A 281 -7.03 8.71 -15.03
CA PHE A 281 -7.96 7.65 -15.39
C PHE A 281 -9.41 8.09 -15.17
N ASP A 282 -10.22 7.93 -16.20
CA ASP A 282 -11.65 8.18 -16.12
C ASP A 282 -12.36 6.95 -15.53
N TRP A 283 -12.93 7.13 -14.35
CA TRP A 283 -13.63 6.07 -13.63
C TRP A 283 -15.05 5.85 -14.13
N GLU A 284 -15.69 6.88 -14.70
CA GLU A 284 -17.10 6.83 -15.07
C GLU A 284 -17.38 5.69 -16.05
N GLY A 285 -18.30 4.79 -15.68
CA GLY A 285 -18.70 3.64 -16.48
C GLY A 285 -17.63 2.54 -16.63
N SER A 286 -16.44 2.71 -16.04
CA SER A 286 -15.36 1.72 -16.11
C SER A 286 -15.69 0.44 -15.34
N ASP A 287 -14.98 -0.67 -15.67
CA ASP A 287 -15.11 -1.91 -14.93
C ASP A 287 -14.50 -1.81 -13.53
N LEU A 288 -13.53 -0.90 -13.33
CA LEU A 288 -13.05 -0.55 -11.99
C LEU A 288 -14.16 0.04 -11.13
N GLN A 289 -14.92 1.01 -11.64
CA GLN A 289 -16.03 1.60 -10.87
C GLN A 289 -17.15 0.58 -10.58
N LYS A 290 -17.44 -0.32 -11.50
CA LYS A 290 -18.44 -1.39 -11.30
C LYS A 290 -18.03 -2.35 -10.18
N GLU A 291 -16.75 -2.71 -10.11
CA GLU A 291 -16.21 -3.60 -9.08
C GLU A 291 -16.00 -2.88 -7.74
N PHE A 292 -15.39 -1.69 -7.79
CA PHE A 292 -15.07 -0.87 -6.60
C PHE A 292 -16.09 0.26 -6.47
N LYS A 293 -17.35 -0.07 -6.24
CA LYS A 293 -18.51 0.83 -6.29
C LYS A 293 -18.42 2.11 -5.45
N LYS A 294 -17.63 2.08 -4.37
CA LYS A 294 -17.42 3.24 -3.49
C LYS A 294 -16.29 4.15 -3.97
N GLU A 295 -15.45 3.64 -4.85
CA GLU A 295 -14.25 4.31 -5.32
C GLU A 295 -14.56 5.05 -6.64
N GLY A 296 -13.89 6.15 -6.89
CA GLY A 296 -14.08 6.97 -8.09
C GLY A 296 -12.85 7.75 -8.51
N ALA A 297 -11.75 7.60 -7.78
CA ALA A 297 -10.49 8.26 -8.09
C ALA A 297 -9.30 7.49 -7.52
N PHE A 298 -8.12 7.76 -8.09
CA PHE A 298 -6.84 7.53 -7.41
C PHE A 298 -6.39 8.84 -6.78
N VAL A 299 -6.02 8.80 -5.50
CA VAL A 299 -5.49 9.95 -4.75
C VAL A 299 -4.03 9.73 -4.39
N ALA A 300 -3.26 10.81 -4.34
CA ALA A 300 -1.87 10.76 -3.91
C ALA A 300 -1.76 10.43 -2.42
N ILE A 301 -0.71 9.70 -2.05
CA ILE A 301 -0.44 9.30 -0.67
C ILE A 301 0.94 9.76 -0.21
N ASN A 302 1.08 9.85 1.12
CA ASN A 302 2.36 9.96 1.80
C ASN A 302 2.57 8.69 2.64
N HIS A 303 3.47 7.80 2.19
CA HIS A 303 3.67 6.51 2.85
C HIS A 303 4.04 6.65 4.33
N LYS A 304 4.90 7.62 4.67
CA LYS A 304 5.35 7.86 6.05
C LYS A 304 4.21 8.26 6.96
N ALA A 305 3.28 9.09 6.49
CA ALA A 305 2.12 9.53 7.25
C ALA A 305 0.98 8.49 7.23
N ASP A 306 0.54 8.09 6.04
CA ASP A 306 -0.70 7.32 5.86
C ASP A 306 -0.57 5.87 6.36
N TRP A 307 0.64 5.28 6.28
CA TRP A 307 0.91 3.93 6.80
C TRP A 307 1.46 3.90 8.24
N ASN A 308 1.48 5.03 8.95
CA ASN A 308 1.97 5.08 10.32
C ASN A 308 1.18 4.16 11.27
N VAL A 309 -0.14 4.06 11.09
CA VAL A 309 -0.99 3.16 11.87
C VAL A 309 -0.60 1.70 11.66
N ILE A 310 -0.27 1.31 10.44
CA ILE A 310 0.13 -0.06 10.10
C ILE A 310 1.49 -0.40 10.74
N ARG A 311 2.46 0.51 10.69
CA ARG A 311 3.75 0.31 11.37
C ARG A 311 3.62 0.20 12.89
N LYS A 312 2.66 0.92 13.50
CA LYS A 312 2.35 0.78 14.93
C LYS A 312 1.78 -0.61 15.25
N ILE A 313 0.88 -1.13 14.41
CA ILE A 313 0.33 -2.49 14.52
C ILE A 313 1.45 -3.52 14.35
N ASP A 314 2.31 -3.36 13.36
CA ASP A 314 3.47 -4.23 13.13
C ASP A 314 4.39 -4.27 14.36
N LYS A 315 4.71 -3.11 14.92
CA LYS A 315 5.50 -3.01 16.16
C LYS A 315 4.83 -3.71 17.36
N ALA A 316 3.52 -3.55 17.52
CA ALA A 316 2.77 -4.18 18.61
C ALA A 316 2.78 -5.72 18.50
N ASN A 317 2.81 -6.24 17.27
CA ASN A 317 2.89 -7.67 16.98
C ASN A 317 4.33 -8.20 16.89
N GLY A 318 5.36 -7.35 17.09
CA GLY A 318 6.77 -7.74 16.98
C GLY A 318 7.20 -8.09 15.56
N VAL A 319 6.51 -7.55 14.54
CA VAL A 319 6.86 -7.78 13.14
C VAL A 319 8.18 -7.08 12.81
N SER A 320 9.13 -7.84 12.26
CA SER A 320 10.37 -7.33 11.68
C SER A 320 10.25 -7.23 10.16
N TYR A 321 10.92 -6.26 9.56
CA TYR A 321 11.03 -6.09 8.11
C TYR A 321 12.34 -6.70 7.57
N ASP A 322 12.82 -7.78 8.20
CA ASP A 322 14.00 -8.50 7.75
C ASP A 322 13.76 -9.14 6.39
N CYS A 323 14.52 -8.70 5.41
CA CYS A 323 14.45 -9.16 4.03
C CYS A 323 15.35 -10.40 3.87
N LYS A 324 14.74 -11.58 3.85
CA LYS A 324 15.43 -12.87 3.67
C LYS A 324 15.46 -13.29 2.21
#